data_d368687eb502d8109f03fdd3e1ffebca
#
_entry.id   d368687eb502d8109f03fdd3e1ffebca
#
_cell.length_a   1.000
_cell.length_b   1.000
_cell.length_c   1.000
_cell.angle_alpha   90.00
_cell.angle_beta   90.00
_cell.angle_gamma   90.00
#
_symmetry.space_group_name_H-M   'P 1'
#
loop_
_entity.id
_entity.type
_entity.pdbx_description
1 polymer ?
#
loop_
_entity_poly.entity_id
_entity_poly.type
_entity_poly.pdbx_seq_one_letter_code
_entity_poly.pdbx_strand_id
1 'polypeptide(L)'
;MNIETELTPNPETLKFIVGNEYIFQTGIEIKNEKEAKQFKFSKDFFQLKGVKRIFIGESFVAVTKEKNVTWNYLKTKVLTFMLDYISLNKIIIEKQSTKKIVKKNKKNKISTDIEKIIDDKVRPAVARDGGDIIFENFNKGVVYLTLKGACAGCPSSTATLKHGIENLLKHYFPEVKEVRAL
;
A
#
# COMPACT_ATOMS: atom_id res chain seq x y z
N MET A 1 17.94 7.24 -15.62
CA MET A 1 16.93 6.85 -14.61
C MET A 1 17.36 5.52 -14.00
N ASN A 2 17.33 5.41 -12.68
CA ASN A 2 17.65 4.17 -11.97
C ASN A 2 16.42 3.77 -11.13
N ILE A 3 16.03 2.49 -11.19
CA ILE A 3 14.99 1.91 -10.34
C ILE A 3 15.67 1.00 -9.35
N GLU A 4 15.62 1.36 -8.08
CA GLU A 4 16.16 0.57 -6.99
C GLU A 4 15.11 -0.41 -6.47
N THR A 5 15.58 -1.54 -5.92
CA THR A 5 14.68 -2.54 -5.35
C THR A 5 15.01 -2.78 -3.89
N GLU A 6 13.99 -2.76 -3.05
CA GLU A 6 14.09 -3.05 -1.62
C GLU A 6 13.26 -4.27 -1.25
N LEU A 7 13.80 -5.08 -0.33
CA LEU A 7 13.06 -6.16 0.31
C LEU A 7 11.99 -5.58 1.23
N THR A 8 10.89 -6.28 1.36
CA THR A 8 9.84 -5.96 2.33
C THR A 8 9.71 -7.08 3.36
N PRO A 9 9.06 -6.84 4.50
CA PRO A 9 8.77 -7.90 5.48
C PRO A 9 7.92 -9.05 4.90
N ASN A 10 7.26 -8.81 3.77
CA ASN A 10 6.52 -9.84 3.02
C ASN A 10 7.42 -10.43 1.92
N PRO A 11 7.88 -11.70 2.03
CA PRO A 11 8.78 -12.30 1.05
C PRO A 11 8.17 -12.42 -0.37
N GLU A 12 6.84 -12.37 -0.46
CA GLU A 12 6.14 -12.37 -1.75
C GLU A 12 6.07 -10.98 -2.38
N THR A 13 6.57 -9.94 -1.71
CA THR A 13 6.49 -8.55 -2.18
C THR A 13 7.87 -7.92 -2.26
N LEU A 14 8.19 -7.30 -3.41
CA LEU A 14 9.32 -6.38 -3.57
C LEU A 14 8.84 -4.97 -3.81
N LYS A 15 9.58 -4.02 -3.28
CA LYS A 15 9.39 -2.59 -3.46
C LYS A 15 10.33 -2.07 -4.54
N PHE A 16 9.82 -1.39 -5.54
CA PHE A 16 10.54 -0.78 -6.64
C PHE A 16 10.45 0.74 -6.50
N ILE A 17 11.56 1.38 -6.21
CA ILE A 17 11.65 2.83 -5.99
C ILE A 17 11.85 3.49 -7.35
N VAL A 18 10.94 4.37 -7.72
CA VAL A 18 10.90 5.02 -9.04
C VAL A 18 11.08 6.53 -8.99
N GLY A 19 10.92 7.13 -7.79
CA GLY A 19 10.85 8.57 -7.62
C GLY A 19 9.42 9.11 -7.64
N ASN A 20 9.20 10.18 -6.90
CA ASN A 20 7.88 10.80 -6.76
C ASN A 20 7.47 11.63 -7.99
N GLU A 21 8.44 12.02 -8.83
CA GLU A 21 8.21 12.74 -10.08
C GLU A 21 7.46 11.92 -11.14
N TYR A 22 7.41 10.59 -10.99
CA TYR A 22 6.72 9.68 -11.91
C TYR A 22 5.35 9.22 -11.41
N ILE A 23 4.96 9.59 -10.18
CA ILE A 23 3.72 9.12 -9.54
C ILE A 23 2.87 10.34 -9.14
N PHE A 24 1.73 10.53 -9.80
CA PHE A 24 0.82 11.64 -9.51
C PHE A 24 -0.36 11.29 -8.60
N GLN A 25 -0.59 9.99 -8.39
CA GLN A 25 -1.64 9.53 -7.48
C GLN A 25 -1.15 8.33 -6.68
N THR A 26 -1.23 8.42 -5.37
CA THR A 26 -0.69 7.47 -4.41
C THR A 26 -1.79 6.72 -3.65
N GLY A 27 -1.41 5.68 -2.92
CA GLY A 27 -2.33 4.89 -2.11
C GLY A 27 -3.26 3.98 -2.91
N ILE A 28 -2.90 3.70 -4.18
CA ILE A 28 -3.69 2.86 -5.09
C ILE A 28 -3.22 1.42 -4.94
N GLU A 29 -4.14 0.54 -4.54
CA GLU A 29 -3.93 -0.90 -4.56
C GLU A 29 -4.75 -1.53 -5.69
N ILE A 30 -4.14 -2.40 -6.46
CA ILE A 30 -4.76 -3.14 -7.57
C ILE A 30 -4.53 -4.62 -7.31
N LYS A 31 -5.63 -5.34 -7.05
CA LYS A 31 -5.62 -6.71 -6.53
C LYS A 31 -5.78 -7.78 -7.60
N ASN A 32 -6.20 -7.39 -8.79
CA ASN A 32 -6.51 -8.32 -9.89
C ASN A 32 -6.59 -7.59 -11.23
N GLU A 33 -6.65 -8.35 -12.32
CA GLU A 33 -6.74 -7.83 -13.68
C GLU A 33 -8.00 -6.99 -13.95
N LYS A 34 -9.11 -7.25 -13.24
CA LYS A 34 -10.34 -6.47 -13.40
C LYS A 34 -10.15 -5.04 -12.90
N GLU A 35 -9.51 -4.88 -11.73
CA GLU A 35 -9.17 -3.58 -11.17
C GLU A 35 -8.06 -2.89 -12.00
N ALA A 36 -7.14 -3.68 -12.57
CA ALA A 36 -6.04 -3.18 -13.40
C ALA A 36 -6.50 -2.40 -14.63
N LYS A 37 -7.71 -2.68 -15.15
CA LYS A 37 -8.27 -1.97 -16.31
C LYS A 37 -8.54 -0.49 -16.08
N GLN A 38 -8.50 -0.02 -14.83
CA GLN A 38 -8.75 1.39 -14.49
C GLN A 38 -7.61 2.32 -14.94
N PHE A 39 -6.38 1.81 -15.04
CA PHE A 39 -5.22 2.60 -15.44
C PHE A 39 -4.43 1.86 -16.51
N LYS A 40 -3.91 2.60 -17.50
CA LYS A 40 -3.09 2.02 -18.56
C LYS A 40 -1.88 1.28 -18.00
N PHE A 41 -1.15 1.91 -17.05
CA PHE A 41 0.00 1.28 -16.40
C PHE A 41 -0.34 -0.07 -15.78
N SER A 42 -1.37 -0.13 -14.96
CA SER A 42 -1.73 -1.38 -14.28
C SER A 42 -2.25 -2.44 -15.24
N LYS A 43 -3.01 -2.04 -16.27
CA LYS A 43 -3.48 -2.95 -17.32
C LYS A 43 -2.32 -3.62 -18.03
N ASP A 44 -1.31 -2.84 -18.42
CA ASP A 44 -0.14 -3.35 -19.12
C ASP A 44 0.77 -4.13 -18.17
N PHE A 45 0.89 -3.68 -16.91
CA PHE A 45 1.67 -4.35 -15.87
C PHE A 45 1.17 -5.76 -15.55
N PHE A 46 -0.14 -5.95 -15.47
CA PHE A 46 -0.75 -7.27 -15.20
C PHE A 46 -0.63 -8.27 -16.38
N GLN A 47 -0.12 -7.85 -17.54
CA GLN A 47 0.30 -8.77 -18.59
C GLN A 47 1.58 -9.55 -18.22
N LEU A 48 2.32 -9.09 -17.23
CA LEU A 48 3.48 -9.81 -16.70
C LEU A 48 2.99 -11.02 -15.89
N LYS A 49 3.14 -12.22 -16.47
CA LYS A 49 2.77 -13.46 -15.79
C LYS A 49 3.48 -13.59 -14.44
N GLY A 50 2.73 -13.81 -13.39
CA GLY A 50 3.25 -13.98 -12.05
C GLY A 50 3.03 -12.77 -11.13
N VAL A 51 2.49 -11.67 -11.62
CA VAL A 51 2.04 -10.54 -10.80
C VAL A 51 0.69 -10.86 -10.21
N LYS A 52 0.59 -10.83 -8.89
CA LYS A 52 -0.65 -11.04 -8.13
C LYS A 52 -1.34 -9.74 -7.78
N ARG A 53 -0.56 -8.74 -7.36
CA ARG A 53 -1.06 -7.46 -6.86
C ARG A 53 0.03 -6.40 -7.01
N ILE A 54 -0.38 -5.15 -7.20
CA ILE A 54 0.50 -3.99 -7.11
C ILE A 54 -0.10 -2.96 -6.15
N PHE A 55 0.78 -2.26 -5.46
CA PHE A 55 0.45 -1.09 -4.65
C PHE A 55 1.34 0.08 -5.07
N ILE A 56 0.74 1.23 -5.34
CA ILE A 56 1.42 2.43 -5.78
C ILE A 56 1.50 3.39 -4.61
N GLY A 57 2.69 3.54 -4.06
CA GLY A 57 3.04 4.46 -3.01
C GLY A 57 3.44 5.83 -3.55
N GLU A 58 4.05 6.65 -2.71
CA GLU A 58 4.41 8.04 -3.04
C GLU A 58 5.60 8.11 -4.03
N SER A 59 6.59 7.24 -3.87
CA SER A 59 7.79 7.19 -4.71
C SER A 59 8.15 5.77 -5.16
N PHE A 60 7.23 4.82 -5.00
CA PHE A 60 7.50 3.42 -5.26
C PHE A 60 6.28 2.65 -5.75
N VAL A 61 6.56 1.51 -6.35
CA VAL A 61 5.56 0.48 -6.65
C VAL A 61 5.94 -0.79 -5.90
N ALA A 62 5.09 -1.26 -4.99
CA ALA A 62 5.23 -2.56 -4.35
C ALA A 62 4.51 -3.62 -5.17
N VAL A 63 5.24 -4.64 -5.59
CA VAL A 63 4.73 -5.73 -6.43
C VAL A 63 4.68 -7.01 -5.61
N THR A 64 3.52 -7.62 -5.52
CA THR A 64 3.33 -8.93 -4.90
C THR A 64 3.23 -9.97 -6.01
N LYS A 65 4.08 -10.99 -5.95
CA LYS A 65 4.10 -12.10 -6.91
C LYS A 65 3.13 -13.21 -6.51
N GLU A 66 2.79 -14.06 -7.48
CA GLU A 66 2.16 -15.35 -7.20
C GLU A 66 3.13 -16.30 -6.47
N LYS A 67 2.59 -17.18 -5.64
CA LYS A 67 3.39 -18.11 -4.80
C LYS A 67 4.29 -19.05 -5.60
N ASN A 68 3.83 -19.46 -6.78
CA ASN A 68 4.52 -20.39 -7.68
C ASN A 68 5.57 -19.72 -8.57
N VAL A 69 5.79 -18.41 -8.44
CA VAL A 69 6.76 -17.63 -9.22
C VAL A 69 7.93 -17.22 -8.34
N THR A 70 9.14 -17.22 -8.88
CA THR A 70 10.36 -16.76 -8.18
C THR A 70 10.69 -15.33 -8.52
N TRP A 71 11.33 -14.61 -7.59
CA TRP A 71 11.81 -13.25 -7.83
C TRP A 71 12.92 -13.20 -8.88
N ASN A 72 13.76 -14.24 -9.00
CA ASN A 72 14.79 -14.32 -10.04
C ASN A 72 14.19 -14.19 -11.44
N TYR A 73 12.99 -14.75 -11.64
CA TYR A 73 12.29 -14.64 -12.90
C TYR A 73 11.54 -13.31 -13.06
N LEU A 74 10.81 -12.91 -12.04
CA LEU A 74 9.85 -11.79 -12.16
C LEU A 74 10.52 -10.42 -12.01
N LYS A 75 11.55 -10.30 -11.17
CA LYS A 75 12.21 -9.01 -10.87
C LYS A 75 12.72 -8.31 -12.12
N THR A 76 13.46 -9.02 -12.97
CA THR A 76 14.02 -8.46 -14.20
C THR A 76 12.91 -7.99 -15.15
N LYS A 77 11.83 -8.78 -15.29
CA LYS A 77 10.69 -8.41 -16.14
C LYS A 77 9.98 -7.15 -15.65
N VAL A 78 9.80 -7.04 -14.35
CA VAL A 78 9.21 -5.84 -13.72
C VAL A 78 10.10 -4.63 -13.94
N LEU A 79 11.41 -4.74 -13.72
CA LEU A 79 12.37 -3.65 -13.96
C LEU A 79 12.35 -3.19 -15.42
N THR A 80 12.47 -4.12 -16.36
CA THR A 80 12.43 -3.80 -17.80
C THR A 80 11.12 -3.09 -18.16
N PHE A 81 9.99 -3.66 -17.76
CA PHE A 81 8.69 -3.07 -18.03
C PHE A 81 8.58 -1.63 -17.46
N MET A 82 8.99 -1.42 -16.21
CA MET A 82 8.89 -0.11 -15.57
C MET A 82 9.80 0.93 -16.25
N LEU A 83 11.03 0.55 -16.58
CA LEU A 83 11.97 1.42 -17.30
C LEU A 83 11.41 1.82 -18.67
N ASP A 84 10.93 0.85 -19.45
CA ASP A 84 10.34 1.08 -20.77
C ASP A 84 9.08 1.96 -20.65
N TYR A 85 8.19 1.62 -19.71
CA TYR A 85 6.95 2.35 -19.52
C TYR A 85 7.19 3.82 -19.15
N ILE A 86 8.09 4.09 -18.19
CA ILE A 86 8.40 5.46 -17.77
C ILE A 86 9.12 6.23 -18.87
N SER A 87 10.04 5.60 -19.60
CA SER A 87 10.74 6.22 -20.72
C SER A 87 9.79 6.69 -21.82
N LEU A 88 8.76 5.89 -22.11
CA LEU A 88 7.76 6.17 -23.14
C LEU A 88 6.67 7.16 -22.68
N ASN A 89 6.18 7.00 -21.45
CA ASN A 89 4.99 7.72 -20.97
C ASN A 89 5.34 8.84 -19.98
N LYS A 90 6.56 8.90 -19.44
CA LYS A 90 7.06 9.84 -18.42
C LYS A 90 6.28 9.86 -17.10
N ILE A 91 5.24 9.04 -16.95
CA ILE A 91 4.32 9.02 -15.82
C ILE A 91 3.83 7.59 -15.61
N ILE A 92 3.78 7.12 -14.37
CA ILE A 92 3.21 5.81 -14.02
C ILE A 92 1.68 5.90 -13.91
N ILE A 93 1.17 6.91 -13.20
CA ILE A 93 -0.29 7.12 -13.06
C ILE A 93 -0.61 8.61 -13.22
N GLU A 94 -1.51 8.90 -14.16
CA GLU A 94 -2.07 10.23 -14.34
C GLU A 94 -3.13 10.51 -13.27
N LYS A 95 -3.25 11.81 -12.88
CA LYS A 95 -4.35 12.27 -12.03
C LYS A 95 -5.68 11.98 -12.73
N GLN A 96 -6.40 10.98 -12.25
CA GLN A 96 -7.81 10.91 -12.56
C GLN A 96 -8.55 11.95 -11.71
N SER A 97 -9.43 12.71 -12.33
CA SER A 97 -10.38 13.61 -11.67
C SER A 97 -11.49 12.79 -10.98
N THR A 98 -11.13 11.89 -10.09
CA THR A 98 -12.10 11.20 -9.25
C THR A 98 -12.48 12.13 -8.12
N LYS A 99 -13.71 12.63 -8.18
CA LYS A 99 -14.38 13.18 -6.99
C LYS A 99 -14.28 12.11 -5.90
N LYS A 100 -13.34 12.26 -4.96
CA LYS A 100 -13.39 11.51 -3.71
C LYS A 100 -14.73 11.87 -3.07
N ILE A 101 -15.67 10.96 -3.11
CA ILE A 101 -16.82 11.00 -2.20
C ILE A 101 -16.25 10.67 -0.82
N VAL A 102 -15.70 11.70 -0.19
CA VAL A 102 -15.43 11.65 1.25
C VAL A 102 -16.80 11.64 1.90
N LYS A 103 -17.30 10.46 2.23
CA LYS A 103 -18.37 10.35 3.22
C LYS A 103 -17.81 10.92 4.51
N LYS A 104 -18.06 12.20 4.77
CA LYS A 104 -17.88 12.83 6.07
C LYS A 104 -18.90 12.20 7.03
N ASN A 105 -18.62 11.02 7.53
CA ASN A 105 -19.19 10.62 8.80
C ASN A 105 -18.67 11.63 9.81
N LYS A 106 -19.53 12.18 10.67
CA LYS A 106 -19.14 13.03 11.80
C LYS A 106 -18.18 12.20 12.67
N LYS A 107 -16.87 12.36 12.44
CA LYS A 107 -15.85 11.70 13.24
C LYS A 107 -15.93 12.32 14.63
N ASN A 108 -16.04 11.51 15.67
CA ASN A 108 -15.86 11.93 17.04
C ASN A 108 -14.42 12.45 17.20
N LYS A 109 -14.19 13.38 18.14
CA LYS A 109 -12.85 13.94 18.40
C LYS A 109 -11.79 12.84 18.54
N ILE A 110 -12.07 11.80 19.32
CA ILE A 110 -11.17 10.66 19.52
C ILE A 110 -10.81 9.92 18.20
N SER A 111 -11.77 9.77 17.28
CA SER A 111 -11.49 9.15 15.97
C SER A 111 -10.52 9.98 15.13
N THR A 112 -10.63 11.30 15.21
CA THR A 112 -9.72 12.22 14.52
C THR A 112 -8.32 12.19 15.13
N ASP A 113 -8.23 12.12 16.44
CA ASP A 113 -6.96 12.07 17.17
C ASP A 113 -6.25 10.71 16.92
N ILE A 114 -6.99 9.60 16.90
CA ILE A 114 -6.46 8.27 16.55
C ILE A 114 -5.92 8.28 15.10
N GLU A 115 -6.69 8.81 14.14
CA GLU A 115 -6.27 8.89 12.73
C GLU A 115 -4.96 9.71 12.63
N LYS A 116 -4.86 10.82 13.32
CA LYS A 116 -3.65 11.65 13.34
C LYS A 116 -2.44 10.88 13.88
N ILE A 117 -2.57 10.16 14.99
CA ILE A 117 -1.46 9.34 15.51
C ILE A 117 -1.04 8.24 14.52
N ILE A 118 -2.00 7.62 13.83
CA ILE A 118 -1.70 6.63 12.79
C ILE A 118 -0.94 7.30 11.64
N ASP A 119 -1.39 8.46 11.16
CA ASP A 119 -0.76 9.19 10.07
C ASP A 119 0.66 9.66 10.42
N ASP A 120 0.85 10.19 11.64
CA ASP A 120 2.13 10.77 12.06
C ASP A 120 3.17 9.71 12.44
N LYS A 121 2.76 8.59 13.06
CA LYS A 121 3.69 7.64 13.68
C LYS A 121 3.72 6.26 13.01
N VAL A 122 2.61 5.81 12.44
CA VAL A 122 2.50 4.46 11.88
C VAL A 122 2.71 4.47 10.37
N ARG A 123 2.03 5.36 9.64
CA ARG A 123 2.07 5.39 8.17
C ARG A 123 3.48 5.55 7.60
N PRO A 124 4.40 6.38 8.15
CA PRO A 124 5.77 6.47 7.63
C PRO A 124 6.56 5.16 7.75
N ALA A 125 6.35 4.39 8.83
CA ALA A 125 6.99 3.09 9.01
C ALA A 125 6.43 2.06 8.01
N VAL A 126 5.11 2.01 7.87
CA VAL A 126 4.40 1.13 6.92
C VAL A 126 4.78 1.44 5.47
N ALA A 127 4.95 2.72 5.12
CA ALA A 127 5.41 3.13 3.78
C ALA A 127 6.84 2.68 3.48
N ARG A 128 7.74 2.73 4.47
CA ARG A 128 9.10 2.16 4.33
C ARG A 128 9.06 0.67 4.01
N ASP A 129 8.13 -0.05 4.61
CA ASP A 129 7.92 -1.48 4.37
C ASP A 129 7.15 -1.80 3.06
N GLY A 130 6.86 -0.78 2.25
CA GLY A 130 6.19 -0.96 0.95
C GLY A 130 4.67 -1.12 1.05
N GLY A 131 4.05 -0.64 2.11
CA GLY A 131 2.61 -0.69 2.33
C GLY A 131 1.99 0.67 2.64
N ASP A 132 0.73 0.63 3.02
CA ASP A 132 -0.03 1.75 3.58
C ASP A 132 -1.05 1.26 4.60
N ILE A 133 -1.51 2.18 5.43
CA ILE A 133 -2.51 1.94 6.46
C ILE A 133 -3.58 3.02 6.42
N ILE A 134 -4.84 2.59 6.43
CA ILE A 134 -5.99 3.48 6.41
C ILE A 134 -6.79 3.28 7.68
N PHE A 135 -7.04 4.37 8.40
CA PHE A 135 -8.01 4.39 9.49
C PHE A 135 -9.42 4.38 8.91
N GLU A 136 -10.21 3.37 9.24
CA GLU A 136 -11.59 3.24 8.77
C GLU A 136 -12.59 3.78 9.80
N ASN A 137 -12.48 3.32 11.05
CA ASN A 137 -13.44 3.67 12.10
C ASN A 137 -12.90 3.36 13.51
N PHE A 138 -13.49 4.02 14.52
CA PHE A 138 -13.36 3.67 15.92
C PHE A 138 -14.75 3.48 16.52
N ASN A 139 -15.03 2.31 17.05
CA ASN A 139 -16.33 1.99 17.64
C ASN A 139 -16.18 1.08 18.86
N LYS A 140 -16.77 1.48 19.98
CA LYS A 140 -16.82 0.72 21.27
C LYS A 140 -15.45 0.18 21.72
N GLY A 141 -14.39 0.98 21.55
CA GLY A 141 -13.02 0.62 21.91
C GLY A 141 -12.27 -0.18 20.83
N VAL A 142 -12.87 -0.47 19.70
CA VAL A 142 -12.24 -1.18 18.58
C VAL A 142 -11.87 -0.19 17.49
N VAL A 143 -10.59 -0.18 17.11
CA VAL A 143 -10.06 0.56 15.94
C VAL A 143 -10.04 -0.37 14.74
N TYR A 144 -10.68 0.05 13.66
CA TYR A 144 -10.71 -0.68 12.39
C TYR A 144 -9.75 -0.03 11.39
N LEU A 145 -8.88 -0.85 10.80
CA LEU A 145 -7.85 -0.43 9.86
C LEU A 145 -7.90 -1.26 8.59
N THR A 146 -7.57 -0.65 7.46
CA THR A 146 -7.26 -1.38 6.22
C THR A 146 -5.77 -1.30 5.94
N LEU A 147 -5.14 -2.46 5.73
CA LEU A 147 -3.73 -2.58 5.35
C LEU A 147 -3.61 -2.78 3.84
N LYS A 148 -2.65 -2.10 3.21
CA LYS A 148 -2.39 -2.18 1.77
C LYS A 148 -0.94 -2.55 1.46
N GLY A 149 -0.68 -2.93 0.23
CA GLY A 149 0.67 -3.23 -0.27
C GLY A 149 1.31 -4.44 0.40
N ALA A 150 2.58 -4.33 0.79
CA ALA A 150 3.32 -5.41 1.44
C ALA A 150 2.71 -5.86 2.77
N CYS A 151 2.04 -4.95 3.49
CA CYS A 151 1.40 -5.24 4.78
C CYS A 151 0.12 -6.04 4.64
N ALA A 152 -0.47 -6.11 3.45
CA ALA A 152 -1.69 -6.87 3.18
C ALA A 152 -1.36 -8.32 2.80
N GLY A 153 -1.97 -9.29 3.49
CA GLY A 153 -1.91 -10.72 3.12
C GLY A 153 -0.67 -11.48 3.54
N CYS A 154 0.20 -10.91 4.39
CA CYS A 154 1.26 -11.66 5.06
C CYS A 154 0.85 -11.95 6.52
N PRO A 155 0.55 -13.21 6.88
CA PRO A 155 0.04 -13.53 8.22
C PRO A 155 0.97 -13.10 9.35
N SER A 156 2.29 -13.31 9.21
CA SER A 156 3.28 -12.97 10.23
C SER A 156 3.45 -11.46 10.41
N SER A 157 3.58 -10.71 9.33
CA SER A 157 3.75 -9.25 9.40
C SER A 157 2.45 -8.56 9.83
N THR A 158 1.30 -9.05 9.40
CA THR A 158 -0.01 -8.49 9.78
C THR A 158 -0.25 -8.63 11.29
N ALA A 159 0.06 -9.78 11.89
CA ALA A 159 -0.11 -10.00 13.32
C ALA A 159 0.82 -9.10 14.15
N THR A 160 2.11 -9.04 13.80
CA THR A 160 3.10 -8.21 14.49
C THR A 160 2.77 -6.72 14.37
N LEU A 161 2.45 -6.26 13.16
CA LEU A 161 2.07 -4.88 12.90
C LEU A 161 0.81 -4.48 13.66
N LYS A 162 -0.24 -5.31 13.62
CA LYS A 162 -1.48 -5.11 14.37
C LYS A 162 -1.19 -4.95 15.86
N HIS A 163 -0.39 -5.83 16.44
CA HIS A 163 -0.07 -5.79 17.87
C HIS A 163 0.73 -4.55 18.25
N GLY A 164 1.70 -4.16 17.41
CA GLY A 164 2.46 -2.93 17.60
C GLY A 164 1.59 -1.67 17.56
N ILE A 165 0.66 -1.61 16.59
CA ILE A 165 -0.30 -0.51 16.48
C ILE A 165 -1.25 -0.49 17.68
N GLU A 166 -1.75 -1.64 18.10
CA GLU A 166 -2.63 -1.75 19.25
C GLU A 166 -1.98 -1.22 20.53
N ASN A 167 -0.73 -1.64 20.80
CA ASN A 167 0.03 -1.15 21.96
C ASN A 167 0.29 0.35 21.88
N LEU A 168 0.66 0.86 20.72
CA LEU A 168 0.84 2.30 20.49
C LEU A 168 -0.45 3.07 20.78
N LEU A 169 -1.56 2.64 20.22
CA LEU A 169 -2.84 3.34 20.38
C LEU A 169 -3.36 3.27 21.82
N LYS A 170 -3.20 2.12 22.51
CA LYS A 170 -3.56 2.00 23.95
C LYS A 170 -2.74 2.94 24.83
N HIS A 171 -1.50 3.22 24.47
CA HIS A 171 -0.66 4.16 25.20
C HIS A 171 -1.18 5.61 25.11
N TYR A 172 -1.68 6.02 23.94
CA TYR A 172 -2.21 7.37 23.72
C TYR A 172 -3.70 7.50 24.07
N PHE A 173 -4.46 6.43 23.93
CA PHE A 173 -5.92 6.38 24.08
C PHE A 173 -6.34 5.20 24.95
N PRO A 174 -6.54 5.39 26.26
CA PRO A 174 -6.97 4.31 27.17
C PRO A 174 -8.29 3.66 26.76
N GLU A 175 -9.11 4.34 25.96
CA GLU A 175 -10.39 3.83 25.45
C GLU A 175 -10.21 2.77 24.36
N VAL A 176 -9.02 2.68 23.76
CA VAL A 176 -8.71 1.65 22.76
C VAL A 176 -8.46 0.32 23.43
N LYS A 177 -9.27 -0.69 23.09
CA LYS A 177 -9.21 -2.05 23.61
C LYS A 177 -8.57 -3.02 22.64
N GLU A 178 -8.86 -2.83 21.35
CA GLU A 178 -8.45 -3.74 20.27
C GLU A 178 -8.25 -3.00 18.95
N VAL A 179 -7.36 -3.52 18.12
CA VAL A 179 -7.20 -3.12 16.71
C VAL A 179 -7.60 -4.29 15.82
N ARG A 180 -8.43 -4.03 14.80
CA ARG A 180 -8.84 -5.01 13.79
C ARG A 180 -8.45 -4.56 12.40
N ALA A 181 -7.76 -5.44 11.66
CA ALA A 181 -7.56 -5.29 10.24
C ALA A 181 -8.77 -5.86 9.48
N LEU A 182 -9.27 -5.11 8.48
CA LEU A 182 -10.37 -5.48 7.59
C LEU A 182 -9.85 -6.16 6.32
#